data_1002c265fa6ccce268d4b042eb2399d5
#
_entry.id   1002c265fa6ccce268d4b042eb2399d5
#
_cell.length_a   1.000
_cell.length_b   1.000
_cell.length_c   1.000
_cell.angle_alpha   90.00
_cell.angle_beta   90.00
_cell.angle_gamma   90.00
#
_symmetry.space_group_name_H-M   'P 1'
#
loop_
_entity.id
_entity.type
_entity.pdbx_description
1 polymer ?
#
loop_
_entity_poly.entity_id
_entity_poly.type
_entity_poly.pdbx_seq_one_letter_code
_entity_poly.pdbx_strand_id
1 'polypeptide(L)'
;MLLIHNAQVVFPSSEAPLLGYVAIEGERIIRTGQGPAPAELTGEATEVVDACGATLMPGAIDCHVHFREPGLIHKATMASESRAAAAGGVTSWIDMPNTIPPTTTLEAWEEKNRIAAASAVGNYAFFMGATSDNLGLLRSLPFDRVPGVKLFMGQSTGNMAVEGNGAVEAIFAEVEAPIVVHAEDDTVIAANLQRLRAEFGEELPVSLHSRLRSVEACVRASERAMELASRYGSRLHLAHVSTADECALLDAGPVAGKRITAEVSPHHLWWCSDDYKRRGARIKMNPAVKGPEHRERLRSALVEGRLDMVATDHAPHLPADKAGDLLKAASGSPMVQFSLPAMLTLYDNPAFVARKMAQAPAELFGIRGRGSIAEGYYADLVLVERHDRIVQDSDVLSLCGWTPMAGEHLGWRVLRTWINGAAPEAPGRPLEFA
;
A
#
# COMPACT_ATOMS: atom_id res chain seq x y z
N MET A 1 -23.97 21.45 3.67
CA MET A 1 -22.59 21.72 3.21
C MET A 1 -21.64 21.69 4.40
N LEU A 2 -20.52 20.94 4.33
CA LEU A 2 -19.41 20.98 5.29
C LEU A 2 -18.35 21.94 4.77
N LEU A 3 -17.86 22.85 5.61
CA LEU A 3 -16.75 23.75 5.31
C LEU A 3 -15.57 23.44 6.24
N ILE A 4 -14.42 23.10 5.66
CA ILE A 4 -13.14 23.00 6.37
C ILE A 4 -12.33 24.25 6.00
N HIS A 5 -11.92 25.06 6.99
CA HIS A 5 -11.18 26.30 6.77
C HIS A 5 -10.00 26.46 7.73
N ASN A 6 -9.19 27.49 7.55
CA ASN A 6 -7.95 27.73 8.29
C ASN A 6 -6.99 26.51 8.24
N ALA A 7 -7.01 25.76 7.14
CA ALA A 7 -6.17 24.60 6.93
C ALA A 7 -4.94 24.96 6.08
N GLN A 8 -3.83 24.27 6.32
CA GLN A 8 -2.73 24.18 5.38
C GLN A 8 -3.09 23.10 4.34
N VAL A 9 -3.71 23.51 3.22
CA VAL A 9 -4.25 22.59 2.22
C VAL A 9 -3.16 22.15 1.24
N VAL A 10 -3.05 20.84 1.01
CA VAL A 10 -2.20 20.27 -0.04
C VAL A 10 -2.98 20.23 -1.36
N PHE A 11 -2.84 21.27 -2.16
CA PHE A 11 -3.46 21.32 -3.49
C PHE A 11 -2.68 20.48 -4.51
N PRO A 12 -3.31 19.99 -5.59
CA PRO A 12 -2.70 19.04 -6.53
C PRO A 12 -1.36 19.46 -7.14
N SER A 13 -1.20 20.74 -7.42
CA SER A 13 -0.01 21.30 -8.09
C SER A 13 0.95 22.03 -7.13
N SER A 14 0.66 22.05 -5.82
CA SER A 14 1.51 22.76 -4.87
C SER A 14 2.67 21.87 -4.39
N GLU A 15 3.84 22.47 -4.24
CA GLU A 15 5.02 21.80 -3.67
C GLU A 15 5.01 21.81 -2.13
N ALA A 16 4.19 22.67 -1.55
CA ALA A 16 3.98 22.82 -0.10
C ALA A 16 2.51 23.10 0.19
N PRO A 17 2.02 22.80 1.41
CA PRO A 17 0.69 23.19 1.84
C PRO A 17 0.52 24.71 1.85
N LEU A 18 -0.67 25.17 1.48
CA LEU A 18 -1.03 26.61 1.45
C LEU A 18 -2.28 26.85 2.29
N LEU A 19 -2.32 27.96 3.02
CA LEU A 19 -3.51 28.34 3.76
C LEU A 19 -4.72 28.38 2.81
N GLY A 20 -5.80 27.70 3.21
CA GLY A 20 -6.97 27.57 2.34
C GLY A 20 -8.18 26.97 3.01
N TYR A 21 -9.15 26.65 2.17
CA TYR A 21 -10.43 26.06 2.57
C TYR A 21 -10.92 25.03 1.55
N VAL A 22 -11.80 24.16 2.01
CA VAL A 22 -12.50 23.15 1.19
C VAL A 22 -13.96 23.12 1.62
N ALA A 23 -14.88 23.30 0.67
CA ALA A 23 -16.32 23.15 0.85
C ALA A 23 -16.80 21.85 0.21
N ILE A 24 -17.65 21.13 0.92
CA ILE A 24 -18.09 19.78 0.58
C ILE A 24 -19.60 19.72 0.62
N GLU A 25 -20.21 19.17 -0.43
CA GLU A 25 -21.64 18.87 -0.46
C GLU A 25 -21.86 17.41 -0.80
N GLY A 26 -22.58 16.71 0.08
CA GLY A 26 -22.67 15.26 -0.03
C GLY A 26 -21.29 14.61 0.00
N GLU A 27 -20.94 13.95 -1.08
CA GLU A 27 -19.67 13.21 -1.17
C GLU A 27 -18.56 13.95 -1.93
N ARG A 28 -18.87 15.13 -2.49
CA ARG A 28 -17.99 15.83 -3.42
C ARG A 28 -17.47 17.15 -2.87
N ILE A 29 -16.24 17.43 -3.24
CA ILE A 29 -15.66 18.76 -3.09
C ILE A 29 -16.32 19.66 -4.14
N ILE A 30 -17.04 20.69 -3.68
CA ILE A 30 -17.73 21.63 -4.56
C ILE A 30 -16.93 22.93 -4.78
N ARG A 31 -16.06 23.30 -3.82
CA ARG A 31 -15.22 24.48 -3.95
C ARG A 31 -13.95 24.34 -3.10
N THR A 32 -12.84 24.80 -3.66
CA THR A 32 -11.56 24.94 -2.93
C THR A 32 -10.98 26.32 -3.20
N GLY A 33 -10.16 26.82 -2.28
CA GLY A 33 -9.46 28.09 -2.51
C GLY A 33 -8.34 28.35 -1.53
N GLN A 34 -7.41 29.21 -1.95
CA GLN A 34 -6.33 29.72 -1.10
C GLN A 34 -6.82 30.91 -0.28
N GLY A 35 -6.25 31.10 0.90
CA GLY A 35 -6.60 32.16 1.83
C GLY A 35 -7.83 31.81 2.70
N PRO A 36 -8.43 32.83 3.34
CA PRO A 36 -9.62 32.65 4.17
C PRO A 36 -10.84 32.26 3.34
N ALA A 37 -11.73 31.45 3.93
CA ALA A 37 -12.97 31.07 3.28
C ALA A 37 -13.86 32.33 3.06
N PRO A 38 -14.52 32.45 1.89
CA PRO A 38 -15.50 33.51 1.65
C PRO A 38 -16.63 33.51 2.69
N ALA A 39 -17.08 34.71 3.11
CA ALA A 39 -18.13 34.82 4.11
C ALA A 39 -19.45 34.15 3.71
N GLU A 40 -19.76 34.11 2.43
CA GLU A 40 -20.93 33.41 1.87
C GLU A 40 -20.89 31.93 2.20
N LEU A 41 -19.75 31.25 2.00
CA LEU A 41 -19.59 29.82 2.29
C LEU A 41 -19.73 29.55 3.80
N THR A 42 -19.20 30.45 4.65
CA THR A 42 -19.33 30.31 6.09
C THR A 42 -20.80 30.44 6.53
N GLY A 43 -21.55 31.35 5.86
CA GLY A 43 -22.98 31.56 6.13
C GLY A 43 -23.89 30.43 5.65
N GLU A 44 -23.51 29.72 4.60
CA GLU A 44 -24.26 28.59 4.01
C GLU A 44 -23.91 27.23 4.62
N ALA A 45 -22.77 27.13 5.31
CA ALA A 45 -22.30 25.88 5.90
C ALA A 45 -23.21 25.41 7.07
N THR A 46 -23.62 24.15 7.03
CA THR A 46 -24.35 23.51 8.12
C THR A 46 -23.39 22.87 9.15
N GLU A 47 -22.16 22.57 8.73
CA GLU A 47 -21.04 22.14 9.58
C GLU A 47 -19.80 22.94 9.20
N VAL A 48 -19.12 23.52 10.20
CA VAL A 48 -17.87 24.26 10.00
C VAL A 48 -16.79 23.62 10.86
N VAL A 49 -15.67 23.27 10.23
CA VAL A 49 -14.49 22.74 10.88
C VAL A 49 -13.35 23.76 10.74
N ASP A 50 -12.96 24.36 11.85
CA ASP A 50 -11.73 25.15 11.93
C ASP A 50 -10.55 24.18 12.09
N ALA A 51 -9.68 24.12 11.08
CA ALA A 51 -8.50 23.27 11.10
C ALA A 51 -7.37 23.84 12.00
N CYS A 52 -7.51 25.07 12.51
CA CYS A 52 -6.53 25.71 13.40
C CYS A 52 -5.07 25.64 12.88
N GLY A 53 -4.89 25.69 11.56
CA GLY A 53 -3.58 25.62 10.93
C GLY A 53 -3.04 24.21 10.69
N ALA A 54 -3.78 23.17 11.07
CA ALA A 54 -3.42 21.78 10.73
C ALA A 54 -3.41 21.54 9.22
N THR A 55 -2.69 20.51 8.78
CA THR A 55 -2.53 20.22 7.35
C THR A 55 -3.67 19.33 6.85
N LEU A 56 -4.37 19.78 5.82
CA LEU A 56 -5.41 19.03 5.11
C LEU A 56 -4.83 18.44 3.83
N MET A 57 -4.84 17.11 3.76
CA MET A 57 -4.31 16.32 2.63
C MET A 57 -5.42 15.52 1.97
N PRO A 58 -5.26 15.11 0.69
CA PRO A 58 -6.09 14.03 0.16
C PRO A 58 -5.84 12.78 1.00
N GLY A 59 -6.89 12.00 1.23
CA GLY A 59 -6.80 10.71 1.91
C GLY A 59 -5.86 9.76 1.18
N ALA A 60 -5.05 9.02 1.92
CA ALA A 60 -4.13 8.07 1.33
C ALA A 60 -4.88 6.90 0.66
N ILE A 61 -4.31 6.39 -0.42
CA ILE A 61 -4.77 5.22 -1.18
C ILE A 61 -3.71 4.13 -1.03
N ASP A 62 -4.05 3.03 -0.38
CA ASP A 62 -3.16 1.90 -0.17
C ASP A 62 -3.49 0.77 -1.14
N CYS A 63 -2.68 0.63 -2.19
CA CYS A 63 -2.93 -0.35 -3.24
C CYS A 63 -2.36 -1.75 -2.94
N HIS A 64 -1.85 -2.00 -1.74
CA HIS A 64 -1.28 -3.29 -1.39
C HIS A 64 -1.58 -3.65 0.07
N VAL A 65 -2.73 -4.27 0.30
CA VAL A 65 -3.10 -4.75 1.63
C VAL A 65 -3.56 -6.21 1.60
N HIS A 66 -3.46 -6.89 2.75
CA HIS A 66 -3.93 -8.25 2.99
C HIS A 66 -4.86 -8.24 4.20
N PHE A 67 -6.14 -7.93 3.99
CA PHE A 67 -7.14 -7.84 5.06
C PHE A 67 -7.68 -9.21 5.51
N ARG A 68 -7.08 -10.29 4.95
CA ARG A 68 -7.25 -11.67 5.41
C ARG A 68 -8.64 -12.29 5.25
N GLU A 69 -9.64 -11.56 4.84
CA GLU A 69 -10.99 -12.06 4.64
C GLU A 69 -11.29 -12.24 3.15
N PRO A 70 -11.93 -13.35 2.78
CA PRO A 70 -12.42 -14.48 3.60
C PRO A 70 -11.32 -15.47 4.05
N GLY A 71 -11.70 -16.38 4.95
CA GLY A 71 -10.98 -17.60 5.32
C GLY A 71 -9.86 -17.47 6.35
N LEU A 72 -9.28 -16.29 6.54
CA LEU A 72 -8.21 -16.02 7.52
C LEU A 72 -8.66 -15.02 8.60
N ILE A 73 -9.95 -14.97 8.88
CA ILE A 73 -10.60 -13.99 9.77
C ILE A 73 -10.12 -14.03 11.23
N HIS A 74 -9.48 -15.10 11.64
CA HIS A 74 -8.81 -15.18 12.95
C HIS A 74 -7.60 -14.24 13.05
N LYS A 75 -7.01 -13.82 11.92
CA LYS A 75 -5.89 -12.87 11.87
C LYS A 75 -6.35 -11.43 11.73
N ALA A 76 -7.36 -11.22 10.87
CA ALA A 76 -7.90 -9.91 10.54
C ALA A 76 -9.19 -10.04 9.72
N THR A 77 -10.02 -8.99 9.71
CA THR A 77 -11.23 -8.89 8.89
C THR A 77 -11.20 -7.58 8.10
N MET A 78 -11.98 -7.48 7.01
CA MET A 78 -12.14 -6.21 6.29
C MET A 78 -12.69 -5.12 7.21
N ALA A 79 -13.57 -5.48 8.13
CA ALA A 79 -14.14 -4.55 9.12
C ALA A 79 -13.07 -3.99 10.07
N SER A 80 -12.18 -4.83 10.61
CA SER A 80 -11.14 -4.38 11.56
C SER A 80 -10.06 -3.57 10.86
N GLU A 81 -9.56 -4.07 9.73
CA GLU A 81 -8.40 -3.46 9.05
C GLU A 81 -8.77 -2.17 8.31
N SER A 82 -9.99 -2.08 7.76
CA SER A 82 -10.45 -0.84 7.15
C SER A 82 -10.66 0.28 8.17
N ARG A 83 -11.09 -0.04 9.40
CA ARG A 83 -11.14 0.94 10.51
C ARG A 83 -9.74 1.38 10.92
N ALA A 84 -8.80 0.44 11.02
CA ALA A 84 -7.39 0.77 11.28
C ALA A 84 -6.80 1.65 10.18
N ALA A 85 -7.11 1.36 8.91
CA ALA A 85 -6.73 2.15 7.75
C ALA A 85 -7.28 3.58 7.83
N ALA A 86 -8.58 3.73 8.07
CA ALA A 86 -9.23 5.03 8.19
C ALA A 86 -8.68 5.87 9.36
N ALA A 87 -8.41 5.25 10.51
CA ALA A 87 -7.76 5.90 11.64
C ALA A 87 -6.33 6.38 11.32
N GLY A 88 -5.65 5.70 10.39
CA GLY A 88 -4.34 6.07 9.84
C GLY A 88 -4.40 7.07 8.68
N GLY A 89 -5.58 7.54 8.27
CA GLY A 89 -5.75 8.48 7.15
C GLY A 89 -5.78 7.82 5.77
N VAL A 90 -5.87 6.48 5.70
CA VAL A 90 -6.07 5.73 4.46
C VAL A 90 -7.56 5.64 4.17
N THR A 91 -8.01 6.27 3.09
CA THR A 91 -9.42 6.39 2.71
C THR A 91 -9.85 5.39 1.65
N SER A 92 -8.89 4.85 0.92
CA SER A 92 -9.11 3.85 -0.13
C SER A 92 -8.04 2.76 -0.05
N TRP A 93 -8.42 1.52 -0.35
CA TRP A 93 -7.51 0.39 -0.29
C TRP A 93 -7.81 -0.65 -1.37
N ILE A 94 -6.78 -1.37 -1.81
CA ILE A 94 -6.89 -2.47 -2.78
C ILE A 94 -6.30 -3.73 -2.14
N ASP A 95 -7.14 -4.75 -1.96
CA ASP A 95 -6.76 -5.98 -1.28
C ASP A 95 -6.26 -7.06 -2.23
N MET A 96 -5.26 -7.80 -1.78
CA MET A 96 -4.58 -8.85 -2.53
C MET A 96 -5.39 -10.15 -2.57
N PRO A 97 -5.16 -11.00 -3.59
CA PRO A 97 -6.01 -12.18 -3.85
C PRO A 97 -5.72 -13.40 -2.99
N ASN A 98 -4.68 -13.40 -2.15
CA ASN A 98 -4.22 -14.58 -1.40
C ASN A 98 -5.03 -14.85 -0.11
N THR A 99 -6.33 -14.97 -0.26
CA THR A 99 -7.33 -15.35 0.76
C THR A 99 -7.68 -16.84 0.66
N ILE A 100 -8.64 -17.32 1.45
CA ILE A 100 -9.14 -18.70 1.39
C ILE A 100 -10.68 -18.65 1.25
N PRO A 101 -11.24 -18.99 0.08
CA PRO A 101 -10.52 -19.30 -1.16
C PRO A 101 -9.73 -18.13 -1.72
N PRO A 102 -8.73 -18.36 -2.61
CA PRO A 102 -8.03 -17.29 -3.30
C PRO A 102 -8.96 -16.59 -4.30
N THR A 103 -8.72 -15.29 -4.55
CA THR A 103 -9.51 -14.48 -5.49
C THR A 103 -9.03 -14.72 -6.92
N THR A 104 -9.30 -15.89 -7.46
CA THR A 104 -8.86 -16.35 -8.80
C THR A 104 -10.02 -16.65 -9.74
N THR A 105 -11.26 -16.43 -9.29
CA THR A 105 -12.51 -16.55 -10.05
C THR A 105 -13.39 -15.33 -9.84
N LEU A 106 -14.36 -15.10 -10.73
CA LEU A 106 -15.33 -14.00 -10.57
C LEU A 106 -16.20 -14.17 -9.32
N GLU A 107 -16.60 -15.39 -9.00
CA GLU A 107 -17.42 -15.69 -7.83
C GLU A 107 -16.68 -15.33 -6.53
N ALA A 108 -15.37 -15.66 -6.42
CA ALA A 108 -14.56 -15.30 -5.28
C ALA A 108 -14.35 -13.79 -5.18
N TRP A 109 -14.21 -13.09 -6.33
CA TRP A 109 -14.08 -11.64 -6.40
C TRP A 109 -15.39 -10.95 -6.00
N GLU A 110 -16.54 -11.41 -6.47
CA GLU A 110 -17.86 -10.89 -6.12
C GLU A 110 -18.15 -11.12 -4.62
N GLU A 111 -17.78 -12.27 -4.08
CA GLU A 111 -17.93 -12.55 -2.64
C GLU A 111 -17.12 -11.56 -1.79
N LYS A 112 -15.89 -11.24 -2.16
CA LYS A 112 -15.09 -10.19 -1.46
C LYS A 112 -15.77 -8.83 -1.54
N ASN A 113 -16.30 -8.44 -2.70
CA ASN A 113 -17.08 -7.20 -2.85
C ASN A 113 -18.31 -7.18 -1.94
N ARG A 114 -19.03 -8.32 -1.82
CA ARG A 114 -20.20 -8.44 -0.95
C ARG A 114 -19.83 -8.29 0.54
N ILE A 115 -18.72 -8.90 0.95
CA ILE A 115 -18.20 -8.78 2.33
C ILE A 115 -17.81 -7.34 2.62
N ALA A 116 -17.05 -6.69 1.74
CA ALA A 116 -16.64 -5.31 1.92
C ALA A 116 -17.83 -4.34 1.99
N ALA A 117 -18.81 -4.49 1.09
CA ALA A 117 -20.02 -3.67 1.08
C ALA A 117 -20.82 -3.76 2.38
N ALA A 118 -20.76 -4.92 3.07
CA ALA A 118 -21.49 -5.15 4.30
C ALA A 118 -20.78 -4.65 5.57
N SER A 119 -19.44 -4.54 5.56
CA SER A 119 -18.67 -4.42 6.80
C SER A 119 -17.50 -3.44 6.77
N ALA A 120 -16.96 -3.14 5.59
CA ALA A 120 -15.78 -2.31 5.48
C ALA A 120 -16.10 -0.81 5.52
N VAL A 121 -15.25 -0.03 6.14
CA VAL A 121 -15.18 1.42 5.94
C VAL A 121 -14.09 1.73 4.91
N GLY A 122 -14.18 2.90 4.26
CA GLY A 122 -13.23 3.24 3.20
C GLY A 122 -13.59 2.64 1.85
N ASN A 123 -13.04 3.22 0.80
CA ASN A 123 -13.30 2.79 -0.56
C ASN A 123 -12.41 1.59 -0.91
N TYR A 124 -12.91 0.62 -1.64
CA TYR A 124 -12.25 -0.66 -1.81
C TYR A 124 -12.23 -1.17 -3.24
N ALA A 125 -11.23 -1.98 -3.53
CA ALA A 125 -11.17 -2.84 -4.70
C ALA A 125 -10.35 -4.11 -4.41
N PHE A 126 -10.37 -5.06 -5.33
CA PHE A 126 -9.71 -6.35 -5.19
C PHE A 126 -8.98 -6.72 -6.47
N PHE A 127 -7.70 -7.08 -6.35
CA PHE A 127 -6.97 -7.66 -7.46
C PHE A 127 -7.47 -9.07 -7.77
N MET A 128 -7.47 -9.41 -9.06
CA MET A 128 -7.63 -10.79 -9.49
C MET A 128 -6.26 -11.50 -9.45
N GLY A 129 -6.21 -12.66 -8.82
CA GLY A 129 -5.01 -13.47 -8.79
C GLY A 129 -4.80 -14.26 -10.08
N ALA A 130 -3.59 -14.22 -10.62
CA ALA A 130 -3.20 -15.07 -11.73
C ALA A 130 -2.89 -16.49 -11.25
N THR A 131 -3.31 -17.48 -12.06
CA THR A 131 -2.96 -18.90 -11.91
C THR A 131 -2.48 -19.45 -13.25
N SER A 132 -1.96 -20.68 -13.26
CA SER A 132 -1.47 -21.31 -14.50
C SER A 132 -2.60 -21.62 -15.51
N ASP A 133 -3.85 -21.57 -15.09
CA ASP A 133 -5.03 -22.05 -15.85
C ASP A 133 -6.17 -21.04 -15.99
N ASN A 134 -6.09 -19.84 -15.37
CA ASN A 134 -7.19 -18.86 -15.45
C ASN A 134 -6.99 -17.72 -16.47
N LEU A 135 -6.04 -17.84 -17.41
CA LEU A 135 -5.73 -16.83 -18.41
C LEU A 135 -6.99 -16.36 -19.20
N GLY A 136 -7.88 -17.30 -19.54
CA GLY A 136 -9.13 -16.98 -20.22
C GLY A 136 -10.01 -15.99 -19.47
N LEU A 137 -10.06 -16.10 -18.12
CA LEU A 137 -10.73 -15.14 -17.25
C LEU A 137 -9.99 -13.81 -17.23
N LEU A 138 -8.65 -13.84 -17.07
CA LEU A 138 -7.85 -12.62 -16.94
C LEU A 138 -7.97 -11.67 -18.13
N ARG A 139 -8.23 -12.18 -19.33
CA ARG A 139 -8.47 -11.38 -20.55
C ARG A 139 -9.80 -10.65 -20.56
N SER A 140 -10.79 -11.15 -19.83
CA SER A 140 -12.19 -10.68 -19.90
C SER A 140 -12.68 -10.02 -18.62
N LEU A 141 -11.76 -9.63 -17.75
CA LEU A 141 -12.10 -8.96 -16.49
C LEU A 141 -12.79 -7.61 -16.74
N PRO A 142 -13.73 -7.21 -15.87
CA PRO A 142 -14.33 -5.88 -15.91
C PRO A 142 -13.34 -4.85 -15.34
N PHE A 143 -12.42 -4.36 -16.19
CA PHE A 143 -11.33 -3.47 -15.77
C PHE A 143 -11.77 -2.08 -15.30
N ASP A 144 -13.03 -1.72 -15.49
CA ASP A 144 -13.64 -0.57 -14.85
C ASP A 144 -13.90 -0.78 -13.33
N ARG A 145 -13.83 -2.04 -12.85
CA ARG A 145 -14.04 -2.45 -11.46
C ARG A 145 -12.88 -3.25 -10.86
N VAL A 146 -12.04 -3.86 -11.70
CA VAL A 146 -10.87 -4.65 -11.29
C VAL A 146 -9.60 -3.87 -11.61
N PRO A 147 -8.79 -3.47 -10.60
CA PRO A 147 -7.62 -2.60 -10.81
C PRO A 147 -6.50 -3.24 -11.63
N GLY A 148 -6.46 -4.55 -11.69
CA GLY A 148 -5.41 -5.30 -12.37
C GLY A 148 -5.30 -6.74 -11.90
N VAL A 149 -4.23 -7.37 -12.33
CA VAL A 149 -3.92 -8.78 -12.05
C VAL A 149 -2.72 -8.88 -11.13
N LYS A 150 -2.84 -9.64 -10.03
CA LYS A 150 -1.71 -9.97 -9.15
C LYS A 150 -1.06 -11.26 -9.57
N LEU A 151 0.23 -11.22 -9.85
CA LEU A 151 1.07 -12.35 -10.22
C LEU A 151 2.15 -12.59 -9.16
N PHE A 152 2.30 -13.82 -8.73
CA PHE A 152 3.38 -14.26 -7.86
C PHE A 152 4.41 -15.03 -8.70
N MET A 153 5.58 -14.44 -8.96
CA MET A 153 6.71 -15.05 -9.69
C MET A 153 7.67 -15.79 -8.74
N GLY A 154 7.16 -16.27 -7.63
CA GLY A 154 7.88 -17.01 -6.61
C GLY A 154 6.97 -17.33 -5.45
N GLN A 155 7.40 -18.22 -4.56
CA GLN A 155 6.63 -18.61 -3.39
C GLN A 155 6.55 -17.45 -2.37
N SER A 156 5.34 -16.99 -2.12
CA SER A 156 5.01 -16.01 -1.11
C SER A 156 3.93 -16.59 -0.18
N THR A 157 3.36 -15.76 0.69
CA THR A 157 2.27 -16.18 1.57
C THR A 157 1.04 -16.56 0.73
N GLY A 158 0.52 -17.79 0.90
CA GLY A 158 -0.75 -18.21 0.28
C GLY A 158 -0.64 -19.18 -0.90
N ASN A 159 0.55 -19.70 -1.22
CA ASN A 159 0.77 -20.75 -2.24
C ASN A 159 0.12 -20.45 -3.61
N MET A 160 0.29 -19.23 -4.10
CA MET A 160 -0.27 -18.73 -5.36
C MET A 160 0.79 -18.50 -6.46
N ALA A 161 1.99 -19.08 -6.33
CA ALA A 161 3.00 -18.97 -7.38
C ALA A 161 2.49 -19.59 -8.69
N VAL A 162 2.63 -18.85 -9.80
CA VAL A 162 2.31 -19.37 -11.12
C VAL A 162 3.44 -20.29 -11.58
N GLU A 163 3.12 -21.55 -11.77
CA GLU A 163 4.09 -22.56 -12.19
C GLU A 163 4.22 -22.57 -13.74
N GLY A 164 5.47 -22.70 -14.19
CA GLY A 164 5.79 -22.83 -15.60
C GLY A 164 5.99 -21.50 -16.33
N ASN A 165 7.11 -21.43 -17.05
CA ASN A 165 7.51 -20.24 -17.80
C ASN A 165 6.48 -19.82 -18.85
N GLY A 166 5.83 -20.79 -19.51
CA GLY A 166 4.82 -20.51 -20.55
C GLY A 166 3.56 -19.83 -20.02
N ALA A 167 3.09 -20.17 -18.81
CA ALA A 167 1.93 -19.52 -18.21
C ALA A 167 2.25 -18.06 -17.84
N VAL A 168 3.41 -17.79 -17.24
CA VAL A 168 3.86 -16.43 -16.93
C VAL A 168 3.98 -15.60 -18.21
N GLU A 169 4.62 -16.11 -19.26
CA GLU A 169 4.76 -15.41 -20.54
C GLU A 169 3.40 -15.10 -21.19
N ALA A 170 2.45 -16.03 -21.15
CA ALA A 170 1.12 -15.83 -21.68
C ALA A 170 0.36 -14.72 -20.93
N ILE A 171 0.49 -14.62 -19.61
CA ILE A 171 -0.10 -13.54 -18.80
C ILE A 171 0.45 -12.19 -19.27
N PHE A 172 1.78 -12.05 -19.42
CA PHE A 172 2.38 -10.80 -19.91
C PHE A 172 1.97 -10.49 -21.36
N ALA A 173 1.82 -11.50 -22.20
CA ALA A 173 1.46 -11.30 -23.62
C ALA A 173 0.01 -10.88 -23.83
N GLU A 174 -0.91 -11.26 -22.94
CA GLU A 174 -2.34 -11.26 -23.26
C GLU A 174 -3.21 -10.48 -22.27
N VAL A 175 -2.66 -10.04 -21.12
CA VAL A 175 -3.37 -9.22 -20.13
C VAL A 175 -3.09 -7.74 -20.40
N GLU A 176 -4.13 -6.96 -20.69
CA GLU A 176 -4.00 -5.52 -20.99
C GLU A 176 -3.94 -4.64 -19.72
N ALA A 177 -4.50 -5.12 -18.59
CA ALA A 177 -4.50 -4.43 -17.32
C ALA A 177 -3.11 -4.36 -16.66
N PRO A 178 -2.92 -3.54 -15.63
CA PRO A 178 -1.71 -3.59 -14.81
C PRO A 178 -1.48 -4.99 -14.24
N ILE A 179 -0.26 -5.52 -14.43
CA ILE A 179 0.20 -6.77 -13.82
C ILE A 179 1.06 -6.39 -12.62
N VAL A 180 0.54 -6.63 -11.42
CA VAL A 180 1.23 -6.36 -10.15
C VAL A 180 2.00 -7.61 -9.74
N VAL A 181 3.33 -7.51 -9.66
CA VAL A 181 4.20 -8.67 -9.51
C VAL A 181 4.90 -8.69 -8.16
N HIS A 182 4.75 -9.77 -7.40
CA HIS A 182 5.70 -10.16 -6.36
C HIS A 182 6.88 -10.86 -7.03
N ALA A 183 8.07 -10.28 -6.97
CA ALA A 183 9.25 -10.71 -7.73
C ALA A 183 10.37 -11.20 -6.80
N GLU A 184 10.42 -12.51 -6.54
CA GLU A 184 11.54 -13.17 -5.87
C GLU A 184 11.82 -14.53 -6.54
N ASP A 185 13.10 -14.87 -6.76
CA ASP A 185 13.53 -16.10 -7.42
C ASP A 185 13.65 -17.24 -6.41
N ASP A 186 12.72 -18.20 -6.45
CA ASP A 186 12.68 -19.36 -5.56
C ASP A 186 13.91 -20.26 -5.67
N THR A 187 14.56 -20.31 -6.83
CA THR A 187 15.76 -21.15 -7.01
C THR A 187 16.94 -20.57 -6.23
N VAL A 188 17.07 -19.25 -6.22
CA VAL A 188 18.07 -18.54 -5.41
C VAL A 188 17.76 -18.70 -3.92
N ILE A 189 16.48 -18.55 -3.52
CA ILE A 189 16.05 -18.71 -2.13
C ILE A 189 16.33 -20.12 -1.63
N ALA A 190 16.02 -21.15 -2.42
CA ALA A 190 16.28 -22.53 -2.07
C ALA A 190 17.78 -22.83 -1.91
N ALA A 191 18.62 -22.32 -2.82
CA ALA A 191 20.07 -22.45 -2.73
C ALA A 191 20.63 -21.72 -1.49
N ASN A 192 20.09 -20.54 -1.17
CA ASN A 192 20.46 -19.80 0.03
C ASN A 192 20.09 -20.55 1.30
N LEU A 193 18.91 -21.19 1.33
CA LEU A 193 18.49 -21.99 2.47
C LEU A 193 19.46 -23.15 2.73
N GLN A 194 19.88 -23.86 1.68
CA GLN A 194 20.86 -24.95 1.80
C GLN A 194 22.20 -24.45 2.37
N ARG A 195 22.68 -23.28 1.87
CA ARG A 195 23.91 -22.66 2.38
C ARG A 195 23.79 -22.27 3.85
N LEU A 196 22.67 -21.64 4.22
CA LEU A 196 22.45 -21.23 5.62
C LEU A 196 22.35 -22.41 6.57
N ARG A 197 21.69 -23.50 6.16
CA ARG A 197 21.67 -24.73 6.97
C ARG A 197 23.05 -25.36 7.14
N ALA A 198 23.84 -25.36 6.09
CA ALA A 198 25.22 -25.86 6.17
C ALA A 198 26.11 -25.02 7.09
N GLU A 199 25.89 -23.69 7.14
CA GLU A 199 26.67 -22.73 7.95
C GLU A 199 26.20 -22.66 9.41
N PHE A 200 24.87 -22.68 9.66
CA PHE A 200 24.27 -22.38 10.98
C PHE A 200 23.48 -23.56 11.58
N GLY A 201 23.32 -24.67 10.87
CA GLY A 201 22.46 -25.78 11.29
C GLY A 201 20.98 -25.58 10.97
N GLU A 202 20.11 -26.36 11.62
CA GLU A 202 18.66 -26.36 11.30
C GLU A 202 17.89 -25.21 11.97
N GLU A 203 18.34 -24.71 13.11
CA GLU A 203 17.71 -23.59 13.82
C GLU A 203 18.30 -22.27 13.35
N LEU A 204 17.63 -21.64 12.40
CA LEU A 204 18.09 -20.43 11.76
C LEU A 204 17.48 -19.18 12.44
N PRO A 205 18.28 -18.24 12.97
CA PRO A 205 17.76 -17.02 13.57
C PRO A 205 17.11 -16.12 12.51
N VAL A 206 16.05 -15.40 12.90
CA VAL A 206 15.30 -14.48 12.02
C VAL A 206 16.22 -13.43 11.36
N SER A 207 17.32 -13.05 12.00
CA SER A 207 18.30 -12.09 11.46
C SER A 207 18.94 -12.54 10.13
N LEU A 208 18.85 -13.82 9.79
CA LEU A 208 19.32 -14.34 8.49
C LEU A 208 18.31 -14.15 7.37
N HIS A 209 17.14 -13.53 7.62
CA HIS A 209 16.08 -13.40 6.62
C HIS A 209 16.54 -12.66 5.36
N SER A 210 17.35 -11.60 5.51
CA SER A 210 17.91 -10.88 4.37
C SER A 210 18.97 -11.68 3.58
N ARG A 211 19.62 -12.67 4.22
CA ARG A 211 20.53 -13.61 3.53
C ARG A 211 19.75 -14.71 2.82
N LEU A 212 18.64 -15.16 3.37
CA LEU A 212 17.75 -16.13 2.75
C LEU A 212 17.07 -15.54 1.51
N ARG A 213 16.35 -14.43 1.70
CA ARG A 213 15.70 -13.66 0.63
C ARG A 213 16.63 -12.51 0.21
N SER A 214 17.65 -12.89 -0.55
CA SER A 214 18.80 -12.05 -0.87
C SER A 214 18.46 -10.98 -1.93
N VAL A 215 19.38 -10.03 -2.10
CA VAL A 215 19.34 -9.05 -3.20
C VAL A 215 19.25 -9.77 -4.56
N GLU A 216 20.07 -10.80 -4.77
CA GLU A 216 20.08 -11.58 -6.01
C GLU A 216 18.69 -12.18 -6.32
N ALA A 217 17.97 -12.70 -5.31
CA ALA A 217 16.64 -13.26 -5.52
C ALA A 217 15.63 -12.22 -6.02
N CYS A 218 15.68 -11.00 -5.49
CA CYS A 218 14.82 -9.90 -5.93
C CYS A 218 15.20 -9.42 -7.33
N VAL A 219 16.47 -9.12 -7.56
CA VAL A 219 16.97 -8.55 -8.84
C VAL A 219 16.67 -9.48 -10.01
N ARG A 220 17.00 -10.77 -9.91
CA ARG A 220 16.75 -11.74 -10.99
C ARG A 220 15.28 -11.85 -11.37
N ALA A 221 14.39 -11.87 -10.39
CA ALA A 221 12.95 -11.94 -10.66
C ALA A 221 12.41 -10.62 -11.24
N SER A 222 12.87 -9.47 -10.72
CA SER A 222 12.49 -8.15 -11.23
C SER A 222 12.99 -7.93 -12.67
N GLU A 223 14.25 -8.26 -12.98
CA GLU A 223 14.79 -8.21 -14.34
C GLU A 223 13.96 -9.05 -15.31
N ARG A 224 13.61 -10.28 -14.91
CA ARG A 224 12.77 -11.15 -15.72
C ARG A 224 11.37 -10.56 -15.96
N ALA A 225 10.72 -10.02 -14.93
CA ALA A 225 9.42 -9.38 -15.08
C ALA A 225 9.49 -8.19 -16.04
N MET A 226 10.52 -7.36 -15.90
CA MET A 226 10.76 -6.19 -16.77
C MET A 226 11.08 -6.59 -18.21
N GLU A 227 11.86 -7.66 -18.43
CA GLU A 227 12.12 -8.21 -19.76
C GLU A 227 10.82 -8.66 -20.43
N LEU A 228 9.96 -9.40 -19.73
CA LEU A 228 8.67 -9.84 -20.25
C LEU A 228 7.75 -8.66 -20.56
N ALA A 229 7.65 -7.69 -19.62
CA ALA A 229 6.84 -6.49 -19.84
C ALA A 229 7.32 -5.68 -21.06
N SER A 230 8.62 -5.54 -21.24
CA SER A 230 9.21 -4.84 -22.40
C SER A 230 8.97 -5.60 -23.70
N ARG A 231 9.10 -6.93 -23.68
CA ARG A 231 8.90 -7.79 -24.85
C ARG A 231 7.47 -7.74 -25.36
N TYR A 232 6.49 -7.78 -24.46
CA TYR A 232 5.07 -7.84 -24.81
C TYR A 232 4.36 -6.50 -24.73
N GLY A 233 5.03 -5.44 -24.25
CA GLY A 233 4.45 -4.12 -24.08
C GLY A 233 3.42 -4.05 -22.95
N SER A 234 3.48 -4.93 -21.95
CA SER A 234 2.54 -5.00 -20.84
C SER A 234 2.73 -3.85 -19.85
N ARG A 235 1.71 -3.54 -19.06
CA ARG A 235 1.79 -2.61 -17.94
C ARG A 235 2.24 -3.39 -16.70
N LEU A 236 3.50 -3.23 -16.32
CA LEU A 236 4.08 -3.88 -15.14
C LEU A 236 4.09 -2.94 -13.94
N HIS A 237 3.69 -3.45 -12.78
CA HIS A 237 3.93 -2.81 -11.49
C HIS A 237 4.68 -3.77 -10.57
N LEU A 238 5.94 -3.42 -10.23
CA LEU A 238 6.74 -4.17 -9.28
C LEU A 238 6.30 -3.83 -7.86
N ALA A 239 5.79 -4.82 -7.15
CA ALA A 239 5.37 -4.66 -5.76
C ALA A 239 6.57 -4.59 -4.82
N HIS A 240 6.45 -3.79 -3.74
CA HIS A 240 7.36 -3.73 -2.57
C HIS A 240 8.86 -3.88 -2.91
N VAL A 241 9.38 -3.11 -3.85
CA VAL A 241 10.82 -3.07 -4.18
C VAL A 241 11.65 -2.86 -2.92
N SER A 242 12.71 -3.66 -2.74
CA SER A 242 13.45 -3.75 -1.49
C SER A 242 14.98 -3.59 -1.60
N THR A 243 15.50 -3.38 -2.83
CA THR A 243 16.94 -3.31 -3.07
C THR A 243 17.37 -2.07 -3.85
N ALA A 244 18.60 -1.63 -3.63
CA ALA A 244 19.23 -0.55 -4.39
C ALA A 244 19.40 -0.93 -5.88
N ASP A 245 19.68 -2.20 -6.11
CA ASP A 245 19.92 -2.75 -7.43
C ASP A 245 18.64 -2.75 -8.28
N GLU A 246 17.50 -3.13 -7.71
CA GLU A 246 16.20 -2.98 -8.38
C GLU A 246 15.89 -1.52 -8.73
N CYS A 247 16.20 -0.57 -7.82
CA CYS A 247 16.03 0.86 -8.11
C CYS A 247 16.84 1.34 -9.31
N ALA A 248 18.02 0.74 -9.55
CA ALA A 248 18.86 1.09 -10.70
C ALA A 248 18.25 0.68 -12.04
N LEU A 249 17.37 -0.32 -12.06
CA LEU A 249 16.67 -0.80 -13.25
C LEU A 249 15.49 0.10 -13.66
N LEU A 250 14.96 0.92 -12.73
CA LEU A 250 13.75 1.71 -12.92
C LEU A 250 14.05 3.12 -13.47
N ASP A 251 13.19 3.59 -14.35
CA ASP A 251 13.26 4.96 -14.87
C ASP A 251 12.79 5.98 -13.83
N ALA A 252 13.50 7.11 -13.74
CA ALA A 252 13.08 8.25 -12.92
C ALA A 252 11.96 9.06 -13.59
N GLY A 253 11.22 9.83 -12.80
CA GLY A 253 10.22 10.77 -13.31
C GLY A 253 8.79 10.46 -12.89
N PRO A 254 7.81 11.16 -13.48
CA PRO A 254 6.39 11.02 -13.11
C PRO A 254 5.83 9.66 -13.54
N VAL A 255 4.72 9.25 -12.91
CA VAL A 255 3.97 8.03 -13.26
C VAL A 255 3.46 8.10 -14.71
N ALA A 256 3.03 9.29 -15.14
CA ALA A 256 2.48 9.51 -16.48
C ALA A 256 3.41 9.00 -17.58
N GLY A 257 2.87 8.12 -18.41
CA GLY A 257 3.61 7.54 -19.56
C GLY A 257 4.51 6.36 -19.23
N LYS A 258 4.73 6.02 -17.96
CA LYS A 258 5.48 4.81 -17.59
C LYS A 258 4.64 3.55 -17.84
N ARG A 259 5.26 2.55 -18.48
CA ARG A 259 4.67 1.20 -18.58
C ARG A 259 5.20 0.26 -17.49
N ILE A 260 6.36 0.54 -16.96
CA ILE A 260 6.96 -0.17 -15.82
C ILE A 260 7.01 0.80 -14.65
N THR A 261 6.32 0.46 -13.59
CA THR A 261 6.19 1.24 -12.36
C THR A 261 6.54 0.38 -11.15
N ALA A 262 6.80 1.00 -10.01
CA ALA A 262 7.16 0.27 -8.80
C ALA A 262 6.65 0.96 -7.53
N GLU A 263 6.33 0.15 -6.52
CA GLU A 263 6.04 0.62 -5.18
C GLU A 263 7.13 0.23 -4.18
N VAL A 264 7.17 0.96 -3.08
CA VAL A 264 7.97 0.61 -1.91
C VAL A 264 7.09 0.61 -0.67
N SER A 265 7.31 -0.33 0.25
CA SER A 265 6.56 -0.31 1.50
C SER A 265 7.29 0.50 2.60
N PRO A 266 6.53 1.10 3.53
CA PRO A 266 7.10 1.87 4.63
C PRO A 266 8.13 1.08 5.43
N HIS A 267 8.00 -0.23 5.54
CA HIS A 267 8.96 -1.09 6.23
C HIS A 267 10.37 -0.98 5.64
N HIS A 268 10.48 -1.04 4.30
CA HIS A 268 11.77 -0.98 3.60
C HIS A 268 12.40 0.42 3.64
N LEU A 269 11.57 1.45 3.85
CA LEU A 269 12.03 2.83 4.04
C LEU A 269 12.42 3.12 5.50
N TRP A 270 11.86 2.38 6.47
CA TRP A 270 12.06 2.64 7.90
C TRP A 270 13.20 1.82 8.48
N TRP A 271 13.20 0.51 8.26
CA TRP A 271 14.16 -0.42 8.84
C TRP A 271 15.22 -0.90 7.85
N CYS A 272 16.30 -1.45 8.40
CA CYS A 272 17.30 -2.22 7.67
C CYS A 272 17.60 -3.54 8.38
N SER A 273 18.45 -4.38 7.80
CA SER A 273 18.76 -5.71 8.35
C SER A 273 19.36 -5.69 9.75
N ASP A 274 20.03 -4.59 10.15
CA ASP A 274 20.56 -4.45 11.51
C ASP A 274 19.46 -4.40 12.56
N ASP A 275 18.26 -3.93 12.19
CA ASP A 275 17.12 -3.82 13.09
C ASP A 275 16.52 -5.19 13.47
N TYR A 276 16.83 -6.28 12.74
CA TYR A 276 16.42 -7.62 13.16
C TYR A 276 16.92 -7.98 14.57
N LYS A 277 18.07 -7.45 14.99
CA LYS A 277 18.61 -7.67 16.35
C LYS A 277 17.67 -7.16 17.45
N ARG A 278 16.97 -6.04 17.17
CA ARG A 278 16.06 -5.37 18.10
C ARG A 278 14.59 -5.76 17.89
N ARG A 279 14.18 -5.91 16.63
CA ARG A 279 12.78 -6.10 16.22
C ARG A 279 12.41 -7.55 15.98
N GLY A 280 13.38 -8.41 15.72
CA GLY A 280 13.14 -9.83 15.45
C GLY A 280 12.14 -10.03 14.30
N ALA A 281 11.21 -10.95 14.50
CA ALA A 281 10.20 -11.28 13.51
C ALA A 281 9.14 -10.17 13.29
N ARG A 282 9.06 -9.13 14.12
CA ARG A 282 8.12 -8.00 13.90
C ARG A 282 8.37 -7.29 12.57
N ILE A 283 9.61 -7.30 12.07
CA ILE A 283 9.98 -6.74 10.77
C ILE A 283 10.31 -7.81 9.72
N LYS A 284 9.91 -9.07 9.96
CA LYS A 284 10.04 -10.13 8.98
C LYS A 284 8.90 -10.07 7.98
N MET A 285 9.21 -9.75 6.73
CA MET A 285 8.29 -9.67 5.59
C MET A 285 8.98 -10.17 4.32
N ASN A 286 8.25 -10.39 3.25
CA ASN A 286 8.75 -10.81 1.95
C ASN A 286 8.44 -9.72 0.90
N PRO A 287 9.45 -9.16 0.23
CA PRO A 287 10.88 -9.37 0.38
C PRO A 287 11.42 -8.92 1.75
N ALA A 288 12.55 -9.52 2.17
CA ALA A 288 13.21 -9.13 3.42
C ALA A 288 13.69 -7.67 3.40
N VAL A 289 13.69 -6.98 4.56
CA VAL A 289 14.44 -5.73 4.70
C VAL A 289 15.94 -6.02 4.52
N LYS A 290 16.63 -5.20 3.73
CA LYS A 290 18.03 -5.37 3.34
C LYS A 290 18.96 -4.49 4.19
N GLY A 291 20.22 -4.41 3.81
CA GLY A 291 21.21 -3.57 4.47
C GLY A 291 20.86 -2.07 4.49
N PRO A 292 21.54 -1.27 5.34
CA PRO A 292 21.26 0.16 5.43
C PRO A 292 21.49 0.91 4.12
N GLU A 293 22.41 0.47 3.28
CA GLU A 293 22.66 1.04 1.93
C GLU A 293 21.46 0.92 1.02
N HIS A 294 20.72 -0.19 1.09
CA HIS A 294 19.50 -0.40 0.33
C HIS A 294 18.38 0.53 0.82
N ARG A 295 18.19 0.64 2.13
CA ARG A 295 17.20 1.56 2.72
C ARG A 295 17.43 3.00 2.28
N GLU A 296 18.65 3.50 2.36
CA GLU A 296 18.98 4.87 1.96
C GLU A 296 18.78 5.07 0.44
N ARG A 297 19.10 4.06 -0.37
CA ARG A 297 18.85 4.13 -1.82
C ARG A 297 17.36 4.11 -2.15
N LEU A 298 16.54 3.30 -1.45
CA LEU A 298 15.08 3.29 -1.61
C LEU A 298 14.48 4.66 -1.29
N ARG A 299 14.94 5.32 -0.22
CA ARG A 299 14.50 6.67 0.16
C ARG A 299 14.79 7.69 -0.94
N SER A 300 16.00 7.69 -1.48
CA SER A 300 16.37 8.61 -2.56
C SER A 300 15.66 8.26 -3.87
N ALA A 301 15.49 6.97 -4.20
CA ALA A 301 14.78 6.53 -5.40
C ALA A 301 13.29 6.93 -5.40
N LEU A 302 12.66 6.98 -4.21
CA LEU A 302 11.29 7.50 -4.09
C LEU A 302 11.21 9.00 -4.39
N VAL A 303 12.20 9.78 -3.95
CA VAL A 303 12.30 11.23 -4.25
C VAL A 303 12.58 11.46 -5.73
N GLU A 304 13.47 10.69 -6.34
CA GLU A 304 13.81 10.74 -7.76
C GLU A 304 12.65 10.32 -8.68
N GLY A 305 11.62 9.66 -8.14
CA GLY A 305 10.52 9.09 -8.94
C GLY A 305 10.90 7.83 -9.71
N ARG A 306 11.93 7.10 -9.26
CA ARG A 306 12.21 5.72 -9.71
C ARG A 306 11.23 4.76 -9.05
N LEU A 307 10.94 4.99 -7.77
CA LEU A 307 9.82 4.39 -7.08
C LEU A 307 8.64 5.36 -7.17
N ASP A 308 7.55 4.88 -7.70
CA ASP A 308 6.42 5.72 -8.10
C ASP A 308 5.51 6.05 -6.93
N MET A 309 5.24 5.07 -6.07
CA MET A 309 4.30 5.21 -4.97
C MET A 309 4.74 4.42 -3.72
N VAL A 310 4.01 4.67 -2.63
CA VAL A 310 4.12 3.92 -1.38
C VAL A 310 2.83 3.13 -1.18
N ALA A 311 2.96 1.83 -0.92
CA ALA A 311 1.88 0.95 -0.49
C ALA A 311 2.38 0.07 0.66
N THR A 312 1.50 -0.33 1.58
CA THR A 312 1.98 -0.84 2.87
C THR A 312 2.42 -2.29 2.88
N ASP A 313 1.90 -3.12 1.98
CA ASP A 313 1.94 -4.58 2.15
C ASP A 313 1.45 -4.99 3.56
N HIS A 314 0.38 -4.30 4.02
CA HIS A 314 -0.22 -4.58 5.32
C HIS A 314 -0.66 -6.03 5.41
N ALA A 315 0.03 -6.82 6.21
CA ALA A 315 -0.14 -8.26 6.26
C ALA A 315 -0.16 -8.74 7.72
N PRO A 316 -1.29 -8.60 8.43
CA PRO A 316 -1.43 -8.94 9.83
C PRO A 316 -1.31 -10.45 10.08
N HIS A 317 -0.64 -10.80 11.17
CA HIS A 317 -0.51 -12.13 11.73
C HIS A 317 -0.67 -12.03 13.25
N LEU A 318 -1.17 -13.08 13.89
CA LEU A 318 -1.22 -13.11 15.35
C LEU A 318 0.21 -13.11 15.95
N PRO A 319 0.42 -12.59 17.16
CA PRO A 319 1.73 -12.65 17.82
C PRO A 319 2.31 -14.06 17.88
N ALA A 320 1.48 -15.08 18.05
CA ALA A 320 1.90 -16.49 18.04
C ALA A 320 2.46 -16.93 16.66
N ASP A 321 1.91 -16.43 15.56
CA ASP A 321 2.41 -16.71 14.20
C ASP A 321 3.80 -16.09 13.96
N LYS A 322 4.15 -15.06 14.71
CA LYS A 322 5.45 -14.37 14.63
C LYS A 322 6.52 -15.00 15.51
N ALA A 323 6.18 -16.02 16.29
CA ALA A 323 7.11 -16.73 17.14
C ALA A 323 7.92 -17.79 16.37
N GLY A 324 9.10 -18.12 16.91
CA GLY A 324 9.98 -19.16 16.38
C GLY A 324 11.18 -18.63 15.60
N ASP A 325 11.82 -19.54 14.88
CA ASP A 325 12.99 -19.28 14.06
C ASP A 325 12.64 -18.67 12.69
N LEU A 326 13.65 -18.52 11.84
CA LEU A 326 13.51 -17.97 10.49
C LEU A 326 12.44 -18.67 9.64
N LEU A 327 12.29 -19.98 9.77
CA LEU A 327 11.38 -20.75 8.92
C LEU A 327 9.97 -20.84 9.48
N LYS A 328 9.82 -20.76 10.82
CA LYS A 328 8.53 -20.87 11.52
C LYS A 328 7.80 -19.54 11.62
N ALA A 329 8.53 -18.45 11.96
CA ALA A 329 7.91 -17.14 12.10
C ALA A 329 7.30 -16.67 10.77
N ALA A 330 6.01 -16.32 10.76
CA ALA A 330 5.32 -15.85 9.57
C ALA A 330 5.93 -14.54 9.03
N SER A 331 5.96 -14.39 7.71
CA SER A 331 6.32 -13.14 7.02
C SER A 331 5.09 -12.28 6.81
N GLY A 332 5.20 -10.99 7.13
CA GLY A 332 4.13 -9.99 7.08
C GLY A 332 4.00 -9.22 8.39
N SER A 333 3.63 -7.95 8.29
CA SER A 333 3.50 -7.04 9.43
C SER A 333 2.34 -6.07 9.23
N PRO A 334 1.59 -5.70 10.28
CA PRO A 334 0.50 -4.73 10.21
C PRO A 334 1.08 -3.30 10.17
N MET A 335 0.79 -2.55 9.09
CA MET A 335 1.37 -1.22 8.90
C MET A 335 0.37 -0.15 8.48
N VAL A 336 -0.83 -0.50 7.99
CA VAL A 336 -1.77 0.43 7.36
C VAL A 336 -2.11 1.65 8.23
N GLN A 337 -2.33 1.44 9.54
CA GLN A 337 -2.69 2.49 10.50
C GLN A 337 -1.58 3.53 10.70
N PHE A 338 -0.33 3.14 10.56
CA PHE A 338 0.82 4.00 10.88
C PHE A 338 1.57 4.47 9.63
N SER A 339 1.15 4.05 8.44
CA SER A 339 1.85 4.32 7.18
C SER A 339 1.96 5.81 6.86
N LEU A 340 0.84 6.54 6.87
CA LEU A 340 0.83 7.98 6.57
C LEU A 340 1.62 8.79 7.61
N PRO A 341 1.43 8.63 8.94
CA PRO A 341 2.26 9.29 9.94
C PRO A 341 3.75 8.94 9.83
N ALA A 342 4.10 7.69 9.50
CA ALA A 342 5.49 7.28 9.29
C ALA A 342 6.13 7.98 8.09
N MET A 343 5.41 8.04 6.95
CA MET A 343 5.91 8.74 5.75
C MET A 343 6.04 10.24 5.97
N LEU A 344 5.08 10.86 6.67
CA LEU A 344 5.17 12.27 7.08
C LEU A 344 6.37 12.51 8.02
N THR A 345 6.66 11.57 8.92
CA THR A 345 7.83 11.65 9.81
C THR A 345 9.15 11.54 9.04
N LEU A 346 9.23 10.61 8.06
CA LEU A 346 10.44 10.38 7.28
C LEU A 346 10.80 11.54 6.34
N TYR A 347 9.80 12.14 5.70
CA TYR A 347 10.04 13.11 4.64
C TYR A 347 9.71 14.54 5.04
N ASP A 348 8.95 14.75 6.09
CA ASP A 348 8.53 16.06 6.60
C ASP A 348 7.98 17.02 5.54
N ASN A 349 7.40 16.46 4.48
CA ASN A 349 6.83 17.18 3.35
C ASN A 349 5.45 16.60 2.98
N PRO A 350 4.35 17.17 3.50
CA PRO A 350 3.00 16.69 3.23
C PRO A 350 2.62 16.65 1.74
N ALA A 351 3.10 17.60 0.94
CA ALA A 351 2.81 17.62 -0.50
C ALA A 351 3.52 16.46 -1.22
N PHE A 352 4.77 16.15 -0.85
CA PHE A 352 5.47 14.98 -1.36
C PHE A 352 4.77 13.68 -0.96
N VAL A 353 4.38 13.55 0.31
CA VAL A 353 3.70 12.35 0.82
C VAL A 353 2.34 12.16 0.14
N ALA A 354 1.57 13.24 -0.06
CA ALA A 354 0.30 13.20 -0.80
C ALA A 354 0.50 12.73 -2.26
N ARG A 355 1.56 13.20 -2.93
CA ARG A 355 1.88 12.69 -4.28
C ARG A 355 2.14 11.19 -4.28
N LYS A 356 2.89 10.67 -3.30
CA LYS A 356 3.31 9.26 -3.26
C LYS A 356 2.27 8.30 -2.69
N MET A 357 1.36 8.78 -1.83
CA MET A 357 0.36 7.94 -1.17
C MET A 357 -1.08 8.21 -1.62
N ALA A 358 -1.33 9.21 -2.47
CA ALA A 358 -2.68 9.49 -2.95
C ALA A 358 -2.72 9.72 -4.47
N GLN A 359 -1.95 10.68 -5.00
CA GLN A 359 -2.02 11.04 -6.41
C GLN A 359 -1.44 9.94 -7.31
N ALA A 360 -0.22 9.48 -7.02
CA ALA A 360 0.45 8.45 -7.83
C ALA A 360 -0.31 7.12 -7.86
N PRO A 361 -0.84 6.57 -6.74
CA PRO A 361 -1.71 5.40 -6.78
C PRO A 361 -2.96 5.61 -7.64
N ALA A 362 -3.62 6.78 -7.51
CA ALA A 362 -4.82 7.08 -8.29
C ALA A 362 -4.52 7.16 -9.79
N GLU A 363 -3.42 7.79 -10.18
CA GLU A 363 -2.96 7.90 -11.56
C GLU A 363 -2.57 6.55 -12.15
N LEU A 364 -1.75 5.77 -11.42
CA LEU A 364 -1.23 4.48 -11.86
C LEU A 364 -2.34 3.49 -12.18
N PHE A 365 -3.31 3.37 -11.27
CA PHE A 365 -4.43 2.43 -11.43
C PHE A 365 -5.66 3.05 -12.13
N GLY A 366 -5.63 4.36 -12.43
CA GLY A 366 -6.75 5.04 -13.07
C GLY A 366 -7.97 5.20 -12.15
N ILE A 367 -7.77 5.41 -10.84
CA ILE A 367 -8.87 5.56 -9.88
C ILE A 367 -9.59 6.89 -10.12
N ARG A 368 -10.89 6.83 -10.41
CA ARG A 368 -11.67 7.99 -10.81
C ARG A 368 -12.02 8.92 -9.65
N GLY A 369 -11.69 10.20 -9.82
CA GLY A 369 -12.13 11.30 -8.95
C GLY A 369 -11.62 11.23 -7.51
N ARG A 370 -10.48 10.58 -7.26
CA ARG A 370 -9.86 10.43 -5.94
C ARG A 370 -8.37 10.79 -5.98
N GLY A 371 -7.73 10.87 -4.82
CA GLY A 371 -6.29 11.12 -4.69
C GLY A 371 -5.88 12.60 -4.74
N SER A 372 -6.81 13.53 -4.90
CA SER A 372 -6.52 14.97 -4.97
C SER A 372 -7.61 15.83 -4.33
N ILE A 373 -7.23 16.98 -3.77
CA ILE A 373 -8.17 18.00 -3.31
C ILE A 373 -8.48 18.94 -4.48
N ALA A 374 -9.51 18.58 -5.24
CA ALA A 374 -9.94 19.34 -6.41
C ALA A 374 -11.47 19.34 -6.52
N GLU A 375 -12.05 20.39 -7.12
CA GLU A 375 -13.50 20.48 -7.34
C GLU A 375 -14.00 19.33 -8.21
N GLY A 376 -15.12 18.73 -7.83
CA GLY A 376 -15.70 17.55 -8.45
C GLY A 376 -15.13 16.21 -7.96
N TYR A 377 -14.00 16.20 -7.24
CA TYR A 377 -13.45 14.97 -6.64
C TYR A 377 -14.25 14.53 -5.41
N TYR A 378 -14.18 13.26 -5.07
CA TYR A 378 -14.70 12.79 -3.79
C TYR A 378 -13.95 13.43 -2.64
N ALA A 379 -14.68 13.76 -1.59
CA ALA A 379 -14.11 14.35 -0.38
C ALA A 379 -13.51 13.25 0.52
N ASP A 380 -12.46 12.60 0.01
CA ASP A 380 -11.60 11.69 0.75
C ASP A 380 -10.43 12.50 1.27
N LEU A 381 -10.49 12.89 2.54
CA LEU A 381 -9.62 13.87 3.13
C LEU A 381 -9.06 13.38 4.47
N VAL A 382 -7.85 13.83 4.79
CA VAL A 382 -7.23 13.62 6.10
C VAL A 382 -6.66 14.91 6.64
N LEU A 383 -6.99 15.22 7.89
CA LEU A 383 -6.40 16.31 8.66
C LEU A 383 -5.30 15.75 9.54
N VAL A 384 -4.09 16.29 9.40
CA VAL A 384 -2.89 15.85 10.13
C VAL A 384 -2.22 17.02 10.81
N GLU A 385 -1.53 16.74 11.91
CA GLU A 385 -0.70 17.75 12.59
C GLU A 385 0.61 17.15 13.08
N ARG A 386 1.57 18.05 13.37
CA ARG A 386 2.79 17.64 14.07
C ARG A 386 2.46 17.24 15.49
N HIS A 387 2.92 16.07 15.89
CA HIS A 387 2.69 15.54 17.23
C HIS A 387 3.73 14.48 17.58
N ASP A 388 4.52 14.78 18.57
CA ASP A 388 5.63 13.95 19.02
C ASP A 388 5.11 12.82 19.91
N ARG A 389 5.23 11.57 19.44
CA ARG A 389 4.77 10.41 20.23
C ARG A 389 5.59 9.16 19.93
N ILE A 390 5.68 8.30 20.95
CA ILE A 390 6.17 6.92 20.79
C ILE A 390 4.95 6.01 20.63
N VAL A 391 4.94 5.24 19.54
CA VAL A 391 3.87 4.28 19.24
C VAL A 391 3.89 3.13 20.25
N GLN A 392 2.72 2.70 20.71
CA GLN A 392 2.53 1.55 21.59
C GLN A 392 1.66 0.49 20.89
N ASP A 393 1.79 -0.79 21.28
CA ASP A 393 0.87 -1.83 20.79
C ASP A 393 -0.58 -1.56 21.22
N SER A 394 -0.80 -0.84 22.33
CA SER A 394 -2.14 -0.39 22.77
C SER A 394 -2.82 0.62 21.85
N ASP A 395 -2.08 1.24 20.93
CA ASP A 395 -2.62 2.18 19.93
C ASP A 395 -3.22 1.45 18.70
N VAL A 396 -2.99 0.14 18.59
CA VAL A 396 -3.32 -0.64 17.39
C VAL A 396 -4.80 -0.99 17.36
N LEU A 397 -5.45 -0.63 16.26
CA LEU A 397 -6.84 -0.97 15.96
C LEU A 397 -6.98 -2.24 15.11
N SER A 398 -5.91 -2.66 14.44
CA SER A 398 -5.87 -3.94 13.73
C SER A 398 -6.17 -5.09 14.70
N LEU A 399 -6.95 -6.08 14.23
CA LEU A 399 -7.37 -7.23 15.04
C LEU A 399 -6.17 -8.01 15.63
N CYS A 400 -5.02 -8.00 14.97
CA CYS A 400 -3.83 -8.70 15.43
C CYS A 400 -3.19 -8.10 16.70
N GLY A 401 -3.55 -6.86 17.10
CA GLY A 401 -3.21 -6.24 18.37
C GLY A 401 -1.75 -5.84 18.56
N TRP A 402 -0.96 -5.71 17.49
CA TRP A 402 0.42 -5.29 17.52
C TRP A 402 0.83 -4.55 16.24
N THR A 403 1.94 -3.81 16.29
CA THR A 403 2.53 -3.16 15.10
C THR A 403 4.06 -3.22 15.14
N PRO A 404 4.74 -3.31 13.98
CA PRO A 404 6.20 -3.17 13.96
C PRO A 404 6.66 -1.77 14.39
N MET A 405 5.76 -0.76 14.34
CA MET A 405 6.05 0.61 14.78
C MET A 405 6.09 0.79 16.30
N ALA A 406 5.65 -0.18 17.12
CA ALA A 406 5.70 -0.05 18.56
C ALA A 406 7.12 0.23 19.07
N GLY A 407 7.29 1.29 19.88
CA GLY A 407 8.57 1.82 20.33
C GLY A 407 9.28 2.72 19.33
N GLU A 408 8.73 2.96 18.14
CA GLU A 408 9.23 3.97 17.20
C GLU A 408 8.59 5.34 17.51
N HIS A 409 9.33 6.39 17.16
CA HIS A 409 8.92 7.77 17.33
C HIS A 409 8.27 8.28 16.05
N LEU A 410 7.05 8.83 16.16
CA LEU A 410 6.35 9.51 15.07
C LEU A 410 6.20 11.00 15.40
N GLY A 411 6.57 11.86 14.44
CA GLY A 411 6.46 13.32 14.54
C GLY A 411 5.14 13.88 14.01
N TRP A 412 4.22 13.01 13.58
CA TRP A 412 2.93 13.39 13.01
C TRP A 412 1.81 12.46 13.48
N ARG A 413 0.58 12.99 13.57
CA ARG A 413 -0.63 12.20 13.81
C ARG A 413 -1.77 12.60 12.90
N VAL A 414 -2.70 11.69 12.70
CA VAL A 414 -4.01 11.94 12.10
C VAL A 414 -4.93 12.51 13.17
N LEU A 415 -5.59 13.63 12.85
CA LEU A 415 -6.62 14.25 13.68
C LEU A 415 -8.02 13.79 13.29
N ARG A 416 -8.30 13.82 12.00
CA ARG A 416 -9.61 13.44 11.46
C ARG A 416 -9.47 12.93 10.03
N THR A 417 -10.29 11.97 9.67
CA THR A 417 -10.43 11.43 8.32
C THR A 417 -11.88 11.63 7.85
N TRP A 418 -12.05 12.00 6.59
CA TRP A 418 -13.33 12.01 5.90
C TRP A 418 -13.23 11.06 4.71
N ILE A 419 -14.27 10.25 4.54
CA ILE A 419 -14.41 9.32 3.42
C ILE A 419 -15.72 9.63 2.74
N ASN A 420 -15.68 9.95 1.44
CA ASN A 420 -16.85 10.38 0.71
C ASN A 420 -17.60 11.53 1.43
N GLY A 421 -16.87 12.49 2.00
CA GLY A 421 -17.41 13.67 2.68
C GLY A 421 -17.97 13.46 4.09
N ALA A 422 -17.88 12.23 4.63
CA ALA A 422 -18.41 11.89 5.95
C ALA A 422 -17.35 11.30 6.88
N ALA A 423 -17.64 11.23 8.17
CA ALA A 423 -16.82 10.47 9.12
C ALA A 423 -16.77 8.98 8.72
N PRO A 424 -15.65 8.25 9.01
CA PRO A 424 -15.44 6.89 8.53
C PRO A 424 -16.23 5.84 9.34
N GLU A 425 -17.52 6.07 9.49
CA GLU A 425 -18.46 5.17 10.19
C GLU A 425 -19.44 4.52 9.22
N ALA A 426 -19.63 5.13 8.05
CA ALA A 426 -20.48 4.60 6.99
C ALA A 426 -19.75 3.52 6.19
N PRO A 427 -20.50 2.54 5.60
CA PRO A 427 -19.92 1.58 4.68
C PRO A 427 -19.17 2.25 3.52
N GLY A 428 -18.04 1.67 3.16
CA GLY A 428 -17.24 2.11 2.03
C GLY A 428 -17.91 1.80 0.68
N ARG A 429 -17.27 2.26 -0.40
CA ARG A 429 -17.75 2.06 -1.77
C ARG A 429 -16.71 1.34 -2.63
N PRO A 430 -17.13 0.56 -3.63
CA PRO A 430 -16.22 0.06 -4.63
C PRO A 430 -15.54 1.23 -5.37
N LEU A 431 -14.25 1.07 -5.66
CA LEU A 431 -13.49 1.98 -6.51
C LEU A 431 -13.88 1.75 -7.97
N GLU A 432 -13.84 2.83 -8.75
CA GLU A 432 -14.05 2.82 -10.20
C GLU A 432 -12.75 3.22 -10.90
N PHE A 433 -12.47 2.55 -12.03
CA PHE A 433 -11.24 2.73 -12.78
C PHE A 433 -11.51 3.30 -14.18
N ALA A 434 -10.51 4.00 -14.76
CA ALA A 434 -10.61 4.62 -16.09
C ALA A 434 -10.28 3.65 -17.22
#